data_7b97a5ccc5f2e8a705ccbc4627e893ed
#
_entry.id   7b97a5ccc5f2e8a705ccbc4627e893ed
#
_cell.length_a   1.000
_cell.length_b   1.000
_cell.length_c   1.000
_cell.angle_alpha   90.00
_cell.angle_beta   90.00
_cell.angle_gamma   90.00
#
_symmetry.space_group_name_H-M   'P 1'
#
loop_
_entity.id
_entity.type
_entity.pdbx_description
1 polymer ?
#
loop_
_entity_poly.entity_id
_entity_poly.type
_entity_poly.pdbx_seq_one_letter_code
_entity_poly.pdbx_strand_id
1 'polypeptide(L)'
;MAGERSMAENGLAVASEPTADEAVWLADPDVQKAVSTIRKASKSAKPVLPSSNLELDLGFDSMERVELVVALERELGGEADDRVVSQVYTVRELVDAILQARGSKPGARPSLPGWDAVLATDPDDPRVLAALNSSRLLAFGWFLFGRLVALFMRVFYRLRVSGKEKLPKKGPFILSPNHQSFLDGPVVASQIPWRLFKDMFYVGTSEIFGKGLLNFLGRTFRLVPVDPDSNLVTAMRAGALGLKQGKSLVLYPEGERSIDGAPKKFKKGAAILSAHLSVPIYPVALDGFHDAWPRGRKFPRLSKLRVRFGDPIEPPAAEKNSEETYKQLTEKLRGRVLEMWRGLRENAGAKRSVAAD
;
A
#
# COMPACT_ATOMS: atom_id res chain seq x y z
N MET A 1 -19.65 0.29 -58.91
CA MET A 1 -18.81 -0.88 -58.58
C MET A 1 -18.43 -0.76 -57.12
N ALA A 2 -19.07 -1.56 -56.32
CA ALA A 2 -18.91 -1.60 -54.89
C ALA A 2 -17.63 -2.34 -54.52
N GLY A 3 -16.87 -1.81 -53.57
CA GLY A 3 -15.75 -2.46 -52.91
C GLY A 3 -16.08 -2.62 -51.42
N GLU A 4 -16.59 -3.78 -51.10
CA GLU A 4 -16.79 -4.21 -49.73
C GLU A 4 -15.45 -4.33 -49.01
N ARG A 5 -15.26 -3.56 -47.93
CA ARG A 5 -14.20 -3.81 -46.95
C ARG A 5 -14.78 -4.68 -45.85
N SER A 6 -14.40 -5.94 -45.88
CA SER A 6 -14.54 -6.91 -44.82
C SER A 6 -13.93 -6.37 -43.52
N MET A 7 -14.72 -6.27 -42.48
CA MET A 7 -14.24 -6.10 -41.08
C MET A 7 -13.67 -7.44 -40.62
N ALA A 8 -12.37 -7.47 -40.41
CA ALA A 8 -11.70 -8.62 -39.84
C ALA A 8 -12.09 -8.76 -38.36
N GLU A 9 -12.53 -9.95 -38.03
CA GLU A 9 -12.92 -10.44 -36.73
C GLU A 9 -11.79 -10.30 -35.70
N ASN A 10 -12.15 -9.88 -34.51
CA ASN A 10 -11.31 -9.90 -33.32
C ASN A 10 -10.85 -11.33 -33.04
N GLY A 11 -9.57 -11.60 -33.28
CA GLY A 11 -8.92 -12.83 -32.91
C GLY A 11 -8.86 -12.98 -31.40
N LEU A 12 -9.62 -13.91 -30.85
CA LEU A 12 -9.34 -14.55 -29.58
C LEU A 12 -7.89 -15.04 -29.65
N ALA A 13 -7.04 -14.55 -28.75
CA ALA A 13 -5.67 -15.02 -28.61
C ALA A 13 -5.72 -16.53 -28.26
N VAL A 14 -5.48 -17.36 -29.26
CA VAL A 14 -5.23 -18.79 -29.11
C VAL A 14 -4.00 -18.90 -28.20
N ALA A 15 -4.09 -19.67 -27.13
CA ALA A 15 -2.94 -20.01 -26.31
C ALA A 15 -1.89 -20.62 -27.21
N SER A 16 -0.82 -19.88 -27.49
CA SER A 16 0.28 -20.36 -28.35
C SER A 16 0.94 -21.54 -27.62
N GLU A 17 1.16 -22.61 -28.38
CA GLU A 17 1.95 -23.75 -27.90
C GLU A 17 3.34 -23.23 -27.47
N PRO A 18 3.89 -23.79 -26.36
CA PRO A 18 5.21 -23.35 -25.89
C PRO A 18 6.27 -23.56 -27.00
N THR A 19 7.14 -22.58 -27.15
CA THR A 19 8.29 -22.68 -28.04
C THR A 19 9.21 -23.85 -27.64
N ALA A 20 10.09 -24.30 -28.54
CA ALA A 20 11.03 -25.38 -28.22
C ALA A 20 11.90 -25.06 -26.97
N ASP A 21 12.32 -23.80 -26.81
CA ASP A 21 13.06 -23.32 -25.64
C ASP A 21 12.20 -23.33 -24.36
N GLU A 22 10.95 -22.92 -24.45
CA GLU A 22 10.02 -22.99 -23.32
C GLU A 22 9.68 -24.41 -22.93
N ALA A 23 9.60 -25.33 -23.88
CA ALA A 23 9.37 -26.76 -23.62
C ALA A 23 10.55 -27.38 -22.86
N VAL A 24 11.80 -27.04 -23.23
CA VAL A 24 13.00 -27.48 -22.51
C VAL A 24 13.02 -26.92 -21.08
N TRP A 25 12.72 -25.63 -20.90
CA TRP A 25 12.64 -24.98 -19.58
C TRP A 25 11.56 -25.63 -18.70
N LEU A 26 10.38 -25.91 -19.24
CA LEU A 26 9.28 -26.57 -18.53
C LEU A 26 9.56 -28.05 -18.20
N ALA A 27 10.54 -28.68 -18.82
CA ALA A 27 10.95 -30.06 -18.53
C ALA A 27 11.81 -30.17 -17.28
N ASP A 28 12.39 -29.06 -16.78
CA ASP A 28 13.19 -29.06 -15.57
C ASP A 28 12.32 -29.40 -14.33
N PRO A 29 12.72 -30.38 -13.49
CA PRO A 29 11.95 -30.80 -12.31
C PRO A 29 11.70 -29.68 -11.29
N ASP A 30 12.65 -28.76 -11.13
CA ASP A 30 12.49 -27.63 -10.20
C ASP A 30 11.56 -26.56 -10.76
N VAL A 31 11.61 -26.33 -12.08
CA VAL A 31 10.65 -25.49 -12.78
C VAL A 31 9.23 -26.06 -12.68
N GLN A 32 9.07 -27.38 -12.84
CA GLN A 32 7.75 -28.03 -12.70
C GLN A 32 7.16 -27.83 -11.30
N LYS A 33 7.96 -27.94 -10.25
CA LYS A 33 7.54 -27.64 -8.87
C LYS A 33 7.10 -26.17 -8.77
N ALA A 34 7.93 -25.25 -9.25
CA ALA A 34 7.62 -23.82 -9.23
C ALA A 34 6.32 -23.52 -9.96
N VAL A 35 6.13 -24.02 -11.18
CA VAL A 35 4.90 -23.83 -11.98
C VAL A 35 3.67 -24.42 -11.26
N SER A 36 3.83 -25.57 -10.59
CA SER A 36 2.77 -26.15 -9.78
C SER A 36 2.35 -25.24 -8.62
N THR A 37 3.32 -24.66 -7.91
CA THR A 37 3.10 -23.72 -6.80
C THR A 37 2.47 -22.42 -7.29
N ILE A 38 2.95 -21.86 -8.41
CA ILE A 38 2.36 -20.67 -9.04
C ILE A 38 0.90 -20.95 -9.46
N ARG A 39 0.63 -22.10 -10.05
CA ARG A 39 -0.73 -22.49 -10.47
C ARG A 39 -1.69 -22.61 -9.29
N LYS A 40 -1.26 -23.19 -8.17
CA LYS A 40 -2.07 -23.29 -6.95
C LYS A 40 -2.38 -21.92 -6.33
N ALA A 41 -1.45 -21.00 -6.40
CA ALA A 41 -1.59 -19.65 -5.87
C ALA A 41 -2.36 -18.69 -6.81
N SER A 42 -2.36 -18.96 -8.12
CA SER A 42 -3.03 -18.12 -9.12
C SER A 42 -4.55 -18.18 -8.99
N LYS A 43 -5.18 -17.01 -9.11
CA LYS A 43 -6.65 -16.87 -9.19
C LYS A 43 -7.17 -16.94 -10.62
N SER A 44 -6.28 -16.95 -11.60
CA SER A 44 -6.61 -16.97 -13.01
C SER A 44 -6.81 -18.40 -13.51
N ALA A 45 -7.79 -18.59 -14.38
CA ALA A 45 -7.98 -19.85 -15.10
C ALA A 45 -7.02 -20.01 -16.29
N LYS A 46 -6.21 -19.00 -16.60
CA LYS A 46 -5.22 -19.05 -17.68
C LYS A 46 -4.11 -20.04 -17.37
N PRO A 47 -3.52 -20.70 -18.39
CA PRO A 47 -2.36 -21.56 -18.19
C PRO A 47 -1.16 -20.73 -17.69
N VAL A 48 -0.35 -21.33 -16.83
CA VAL A 48 0.89 -20.75 -16.34
C VAL A 48 1.99 -21.09 -17.37
N LEU A 49 2.35 -20.11 -18.19
CA LEU A 49 3.40 -20.21 -19.20
C LEU A 49 4.65 -19.44 -18.75
N PRO A 50 5.84 -19.75 -19.29
CA PRO A 50 7.07 -19.00 -18.96
C PRO A 50 6.94 -17.49 -19.19
N SER A 51 6.27 -17.10 -20.26
CA SER A 51 6.00 -15.70 -20.64
C SER A 51 4.80 -15.07 -19.93
N SER A 52 4.02 -15.82 -19.13
CA SER A 52 2.87 -15.28 -18.42
C SER A 52 3.29 -14.17 -17.47
N ASN A 53 2.61 -13.01 -17.55
CA ASN A 53 2.81 -11.91 -16.63
C ASN A 53 2.10 -12.20 -15.31
N LEU A 54 2.82 -12.05 -14.20
CA LEU A 54 2.34 -12.38 -12.86
C LEU A 54 1.10 -11.56 -12.47
N GLU A 55 1.05 -10.29 -12.85
CA GLU A 55 -0.04 -9.38 -12.51
C GLU A 55 -1.16 -9.42 -13.55
N LEU A 56 -0.83 -9.24 -14.84
CA LEU A 56 -1.80 -9.06 -15.93
C LEU A 56 -2.47 -10.38 -16.35
N ASP A 57 -1.72 -11.50 -16.36
CA ASP A 57 -2.23 -12.79 -16.80
C ASP A 57 -2.68 -13.68 -15.64
N LEU A 58 -1.91 -13.72 -14.55
CA LEU A 58 -2.13 -14.60 -13.43
C LEU A 58 -2.88 -13.93 -12.26
N GLY A 59 -3.02 -12.59 -12.29
CA GLY A 59 -3.84 -11.82 -11.36
C GLY A 59 -3.25 -11.65 -9.97
N PHE A 60 -1.93 -11.82 -9.80
CA PHE A 60 -1.25 -11.57 -8.54
C PHE A 60 -1.16 -10.07 -8.26
N ASP A 61 -1.66 -9.63 -7.12
CA ASP A 61 -1.35 -8.30 -6.64
C ASP A 61 0.07 -8.24 -6.02
N SER A 62 0.56 -7.02 -5.74
CA SER A 62 1.93 -6.82 -5.23
C SER A 62 2.20 -7.60 -3.94
N MET A 63 1.17 -7.83 -3.09
CA MET A 63 1.31 -8.57 -1.85
C MET A 63 1.36 -10.08 -2.10
N GLU A 64 0.50 -10.57 -2.99
CA GLU A 64 0.46 -11.98 -3.41
C GLU A 64 1.75 -12.39 -4.13
N ARG A 65 2.38 -11.46 -4.87
CA ARG A 65 3.71 -11.69 -5.45
C ARG A 65 4.77 -11.94 -4.39
N VAL A 66 4.79 -11.18 -3.30
CA VAL A 66 5.74 -11.42 -2.19
C VAL A 66 5.49 -12.77 -1.54
N GLU A 67 4.24 -13.12 -1.28
CA GLU A 67 3.87 -14.44 -0.73
C GLU A 67 4.30 -15.58 -1.66
N LEU A 68 4.11 -15.39 -2.97
CA LEU A 68 4.55 -16.34 -4.00
C LEU A 68 6.06 -16.50 -4.01
N VAL A 69 6.81 -15.40 -3.95
CA VAL A 69 8.29 -15.44 -3.88
C VAL A 69 8.76 -16.24 -2.69
N VAL A 70 8.24 -15.96 -1.50
CA VAL A 70 8.60 -16.67 -0.26
C VAL A 70 8.25 -18.17 -0.37
N ALA A 71 7.12 -18.51 -0.98
CA ALA A 71 6.75 -19.90 -1.21
C ALA A 71 7.71 -20.61 -2.17
N LEU A 72 8.10 -19.95 -3.26
CA LEU A 72 9.05 -20.49 -4.24
C LEU A 72 10.48 -20.61 -3.68
N GLU A 73 10.94 -19.60 -2.94
CA GLU A 73 12.25 -19.65 -2.25
C GLU A 73 12.36 -20.85 -1.32
N ARG A 74 11.30 -21.10 -0.57
CA ARG A 74 11.23 -22.26 0.32
C ARG A 74 11.26 -23.59 -0.45
N GLU A 75 10.56 -23.66 -1.57
CA GLU A 75 10.42 -24.90 -2.35
C GLU A 75 11.69 -25.18 -3.18
N LEU A 76 12.30 -24.14 -3.75
CA LEU A 76 13.46 -24.25 -4.62
C LEU A 76 14.80 -24.11 -3.91
N GLY A 77 14.83 -23.59 -2.67
CA GLY A 77 16.04 -23.47 -1.85
C GLY A 77 16.99 -22.33 -2.28
N GLY A 78 16.48 -21.31 -2.97
CA GLY A 78 17.22 -20.10 -3.34
C GLY A 78 16.59 -18.87 -2.66
N GLU A 79 17.40 -17.89 -2.24
CA GLU A 79 16.91 -16.57 -1.76
C GLU A 79 17.24 -15.51 -2.80
N ALA A 80 16.26 -15.00 -3.52
CA ALA A 80 16.46 -13.92 -4.48
C ALA A 80 16.56 -12.56 -3.79
N ASP A 81 17.36 -11.65 -4.34
CA ASP A 81 17.45 -10.26 -3.84
C ASP A 81 16.09 -9.54 -4.05
N ASP A 82 15.59 -8.86 -3.00
CA ASP A 82 14.34 -8.11 -3.03
C ASP A 82 14.28 -7.11 -4.21
N ARG A 83 15.44 -6.58 -4.64
CA ARG A 83 15.54 -5.67 -5.79
C ARG A 83 15.31 -6.38 -7.11
N VAL A 84 15.81 -7.61 -7.24
CA VAL A 84 15.61 -8.43 -8.45
C VAL A 84 14.15 -8.84 -8.53
N VAL A 85 13.57 -9.32 -7.42
CA VAL A 85 12.16 -9.73 -7.35
C VAL A 85 11.21 -8.59 -7.70
N SER A 86 11.53 -7.36 -7.33
CA SER A 86 10.70 -6.19 -7.66
C SER A 86 10.71 -5.83 -9.16
N GLN A 87 11.72 -6.28 -9.91
CA GLN A 87 11.89 -5.97 -11.34
C GLN A 87 11.44 -7.11 -12.27
N VAL A 88 11.10 -8.28 -11.74
CA VAL A 88 10.63 -9.42 -12.55
C VAL A 88 9.11 -9.34 -12.73
N TYR A 89 8.65 -9.56 -13.94
CA TYR A 89 7.24 -9.46 -14.31
C TYR A 89 6.66 -10.78 -14.82
N THR A 90 7.51 -11.70 -15.29
CA THR A 90 7.07 -12.98 -15.86
C THR A 90 7.40 -14.16 -14.96
N VAL A 91 6.71 -15.28 -15.18
CA VAL A 91 6.94 -16.54 -14.47
C VAL A 91 8.39 -16.98 -14.63
N ARG A 92 8.92 -16.96 -15.86
CA ARG A 92 10.29 -17.38 -16.15
C ARG A 92 11.32 -16.53 -15.40
N GLU A 93 11.21 -15.21 -15.51
CA GLU A 93 12.11 -14.29 -14.80
C GLU A 93 12.14 -14.55 -13.28
N LEU A 94 10.97 -14.79 -12.69
CA LEU A 94 10.87 -15.06 -11.25
C LEU A 94 11.54 -16.38 -10.86
N VAL A 95 11.21 -17.45 -11.57
CA VAL A 95 11.75 -18.78 -11.27
C VAL A 95 13.26 -18.82 -11.51
N ASP A 96 13.73 -18.26 -12.62
CA ASP A 96 15.17 -18.18 -12.94
C ASP A 96 15.94 -17.36 -11.91
N ALA A 97 15.38 -16.23 -11.43
CA ALA A 97 16.01 -15.42 -10.39
C ALA A 97 16.21 -16.20 -9.09
N ILE A 98 15.22 -17.00 -8.67
CA ILE A 98 15.29 -17.83 -7.48
C ILE A 98 16.27 -18.99 -7.66
N LEU A 99 16.26 -19.65 -8.83
CA LEU A 99 17.19 -20.75 -9.13
C LEU A 99 18.64 -20.26 -9.21
N GLN A 100 18.89 -19.08 -9.78
CA GLN A 100 20.24 -18.47 -9.84
C GLN A 100 20.76 -18.09 -8.43
N ALA A 101 19.86 -17.74 -7.52
CA ALA A 101 20.22 -17.46 -6.14
C ALA A 101 20.57 -18.73 -5.33
N ARG A 102 20.34 -19.93 -5.88
CA ARG A 102 20.77 -21.21 -5.30
C ARG A 102 22.30 -21.28 -5.25
N GLY A 103 22.86 -21.29 -4.08
CA GLY A 103 24.32 -21.35 -3.90
C GLY A 103 24.98 -20.03 -3.52
N SER A 104 24.31 -18.92 -3.54
CA SER A 104 24.70 -17.72 -2.80
C SER A 104 24.53 -18.03 -1.31
N LYS A 105 25.58 -17.87 -0.50
CA LYS A 105 25.50 -18.21 0.94
C LYS A 105 24.30 -17.55 1.57
N PRO A 106 23.33 -18.29 2.13
CA PRO A 106 22.24 -17.69 2.86
C PRO A 106 22.84 -17.02 4.10
N GLY A 107 22.67 -15.73 4.24
CA GLY A 107 22.74 -15.13 5.56
C GLY A 107 21.68 -15.86 6.39
N ALA A 108 22.09 -16.47 7.51
CA ALA A 108 21.24 -17.31 8.34
C ALA A 108 19.95 -16.57 8.75
N ARG A 109 18.93 -16.63 7.91
CA ARG A 109 17.57 -16.21 8.26
C ARG A 109 16.86 -17.42 8.88
N PRO A 110 16.24 -17.28 10.04
CA PRO A 110 15.40 -18.34 10.57
C PRO A 110 14.29 -18.63 9.55
N SER A 111 14.04 -19.90 9.30
CA SER A 111 13.02 -20.41 8.37
C SER A 111 11.60 -20.17 8.91
N LEU A 112 11.20 -18.92 9.04
CA LEU A 112 9.83 -18.54 9.36
C LEU A 112 9.05 -18.40 8.04
N PRO A 113 7.95 -19.11 7.84
CA PRO A 113 7.17 -19.01 6.61
C PRO A 113 6.40 -17.68 6.56
N GLY A 114 6.44 -17.02 5.41
CA GLY A 114 5.55 -15.91 5.11
C GLY A 114 5.94 -14.55 5.71
N TRP A 115 4.92 -13.76 6.03
CA TRP A 115 5.05 -12.39 6.54
C TRP A 115 5.80 -12.29 7.87
N ASP A 116 5.81 -13.33 8.69
CA ASP A 116 6.58 -13.36 9.96
C ASP A 116 8.07 -13.16 9.70
N ALA A 117 8.63 -13.84 8.70
CA ALA A 117 10.04 -13.67 8.32
C ALA A 117 10.31 -12.28 7.73
N VAL A 118 9.45 -11.82 6.83
CA VAL A 118 9.59 -10.49 6.22
C VAL A 118 9.57 -9.38 7.28
N LEU A 119 8.61 -9.43 8.20
CA LEU A 119 8.43 -8.39 9.23
C LEU A 119 9.40 -8.54 10.41
N ALA A 120 10.05 -9.70 10.60
CA ALA A 120 11.11 -9.90 11.58
C ALA A 120 12.42 -9.23 11.19
N THR A 121 12.67 -9.09 9.89
CA THR A 121 13.91 -8.51 9.34
C THR A 121 13.81 -6.99 9.28
N ASP A 122 14.81 -6.31 9.83
CA ASP A 122 14.90 -4.84 9.74
C ASP A 122 15.33 -4.41 8.33
N PRO A 123 14.85 -3.26 7.83
CA PRO A 123 15.27 -2.73 6.54
C PRO A 123 16.74 -2.27 6.59
N ASP A 124 17.52 -2.65 5.58
CA ASP A 124 18.95 -2.27 5.46
C ASP A 124 19.16 -0.85 4.93
N ASP A 125 18.09 -0.15 4.54
CA ASP A 125 18.19 1.19 3.96
C ASP A 125 18.41 2.27 5.05
N PRO A 126 19.60 2.93 5.07
CA PRO A 126 19.89 3.99 6.05
C PRO A 126 18.89 5.16 6.01
N ARG A 127 18.21 5.38 4.87
CA ARG A 127 17.20 6.43 4.72
C ARG A 127 15.97 6.14 5.56
N VAL A 128 15.59 4.85 5.69
CA VAL A 128 14.48 4.39 6.55
C VAL A 128 14.79 4.72 8.01
N LEU A 129 15.98 4.34 8.47
CA LEU A 129 16.43 4.58 9.85
C LEU A 129 16.49 6.07 10.16
N ALA A 130 17.03 6.88 9.23
CA ALA A 130 17.09 8.33 9.38
C ALA A 130 15.70 8.99 9.47
N ALA A 131 14.74 8.55 8.67
CA ALA A 131 13.38 9.05 8.70
C ALA A 131 12.67 8.71 10.02
N LEU A 132 12.84 7.47 10.51
CA LEU A 132 12.24 7.05 11.78
C LEU A 132 12.86 7.77 12.99
N ASN A 133 14.14 8.14 12.94
CA ASN A 133 14.88 8.78 14.04
C ASN A 133 14.97 10.30 13.93
N SER A 134 14.07 10.95 13.17
CA SER A 134 14.11 12.41 13.02
C SER A 134 13.92 13.15 14.35
N SER A 135 14.53 14.34 14.45
CA SER A 135 14.55 15.18 15.65
C SER A 135 13.14 15.56 16.15
N ARG A 136 12.94 15.52 17.46
CA ARG A 136 11.70 16.00 18.11
C ARG A 136 11.48 17.49 17.93
N LEU A 137 12.56 18.26 17.85
CA LEU A 137 12.48 19.71 17.61
C LEU A 137 11.93 20.02 16.23
N LEU A 138 12.40 19.30 15.19
CA LEU A 138 11.86 19.40 13.83
C LEU A 138 10.39 18.96 13.78
N ALA A 139 10.06 17.89 14.46
CA ALA A 139 8.66 17.43 14.57
C ALA A 139 7.77 18.50 15.23
N PHE A 140 8.28 19.24 16.23
CA PHE A 140 7.52 20.33 16.86
C PHE A 140 7.32 21.50 15.90
N GLY A 141 8.34 21.86 15.12
CA GLY A 141 8.21 22.86 14.05
C GLY A 141 7.14 22.48 13.02
N TRP A 142 7.16 21.22 12.56
CA TRP A 142 6.12 20.67 11.67
C TRP A 142 4.73 20.65 12.30
N PHE A 143 4.64 20.37 13.58
CA PHE A 143 3.36 20.44 14.31
C PHE A 143 2.80 21.86 14.33
N LEU A 144 3.62 22.86 14.64
CA LEU A 144 3.19 24.27 14.61
C LEU A 144 2.78 24.70 13.20
N PHE A 145 3.57 24.35 12.18
CA PHE A 145 3.19 24.57 10.79
C PHE A 145 1.86 23.90 10.44
N GLY A 146 1.66 22.66 10.89
CA GLY A 146 0.38 21.95 10.75
C GLY A 146 -0.80 22.70 11.39
N ARG A 147 -0.60 23.42 12.51
CA ARG A 147 -1.66 24.27 13.10
C ARG A 147 -2.04 25.46 12.19
N LEU A 148 -1.05 26.06 11.53
CA LEU A 148 -1.30 27.10 10.52
C LEU A 148 -2.04 26.52 9.32
N VAL A 149 -1.62 25.35 8.83
CA VAL A 149 -2.33 24.63 7.75
C VAL A 149 -3.78 24.36 8.17
N ALA A 150 -4.01 23.84 9.39
CA ALA A 150 -5.36 23.58 9.88
C ALA A 150 -6.25 24.82 9.91
N LEU A 151 -5.69 25.96 10.35
CA LEU A 151 -6.39 27.24 10.36
C LEU A 151 -6.72 27.70 8.93
N PHE A 152 -5.74 27.67 8.03
CA PHE A 152 -5.93 28.01 6.62
C PHE A 152 -7.01 27.14 5.97
N MET A 153 -6.98 25.82 6.19
CA MET A 153 -7.97 24.90 5.65
C MET A 153 -9.38 25.13 6.24
N ARG A 154 -9.47 25.55 7.51
CA ARG A 154 -10.77 25.90 8.11
C ARG A 154 -11.36 27.16 7.48
N VAL A 155 -10.55 28.16 7.24
CA VAL A 155 -11.01 29.44 6.70
C VAL A 155 -11.35 29.32 5.21
N PHE A 156 -10.41 28.86 4.39
CA PHE A 156 -10.53 28.89 2.94
C PHE A 156 -11.25 27.66 2.37
N TYR A 157 -11.01 26.46 2.93
CA TYR A 157 -11.60 25.20 2.48
C TYR A 157 -12.77 24.73 3.34
N ARG A 158 -13.19 25.55 4.31
CA ARG A 158 -14.30 25.21 5.24
C ARG A 158 -14.16 23.82 5.83
N LEU A 159 -12.92 23.44 6.19
CA LEU A 159 -12.59 22.12 6.71
C LEU A 159 -13.45 21.79 7.93
N ARG A 160 -14.14 20.65 7.87
CA ARG A 160 -14.90 20.08 8.99
C ARG A 160 -14.27 18.76 9.40
N VAL A 161 -14.10 18.60 10.70
CA VAL A 161 -13.46 17.39 11.26
C VAL A 161 -14.32 16.84 12.38
N SER A 162 -14.51 15.52 12.39
CA SER A 162 -15.28 14.79 13.41
C SER A 162 -14.56 13.52 13.83
N GLY A 163 -14.90 12.98 15.00
CA GLY A 163 -14.35 11.72 15.50
C GLY A 163 -12.93 11.82 16.10
N LYS A 164 -12.38 13.01 16.35
CA LYS A 164 -11.05 13.16 16.94
C LYS A 164 -10.93 12.54 18.35
N GLU A 165 -12.01 12.48 19.06
CA GLU A 165 -12.14 11.87 20.37
C GLU A 165 -11.88 10.35 20.35
N LYS A 166 -12.02 9.73 19.18
CA LYS A 166 -11.76 8.29 18.95
C LYS A 166 -10.28 7.96 18.83
N LEU A 167 -9.42 8.97 18.58
CA LEU A 167 -7.99 8.77 18.49
C LEU A 167 -7.42 8.28 19.83
N PRO A 168 -6.47 7.31 19.80
CA PRO A 168 -5.91 6.73 21.02
C PRO A 168 -5.13 7.76 21.84
N LYS A 169 -4.90 7.46 23.10
CA LYS A 169 -4.06 8.30 23.96
C LYS A 169 -2.57 8.20 23.62
N LYS A 170 -2.12 7.01 23.15
CA LYS A 170 -0.73 6.70 22.77
C LYS A 170 -0.70 5.67 21.62
N GLY A 171 0.42 5.57 20.91
CA GLY A 171 0.71 4.50 19.95
C GLY A 171 1.20 3.20 20.60
N PRO A 172 1.54 2.19 19.77
CA PRO A 172 1.45 2.19 18.31
C PRO A 172 0.04 1.99 17.77
N PHE A 173 -0.24 2.52 16.59
CA PHE A 173 -1.47 2.26 15.81
C PHE A 173 -1.22 2.56 14.32
N ILE A 174 -2.10 2.07 13.47
CA ILE A 174 -2.11 2.37 12.03
C ILE A 174 -3.29 3.32 11.76
N LEU A 175 -3.01 4.50 11.21
CA LEU A 175 -4.03 5.43 10.74
C LEU A 175 -4.22 5.19 9.24
N SER A 176 -5.41 4.80 8.82
CA SER A 176 -5.65 4.35 7.45
C SER A 176 -6.75 5.17 6.76
N PRO A 177 -6.40 6.28 6.08
CA PRO A 177 -7.32 7.08 5.30
C PRO A 177 -7.48 6.57 3.87
N ASN A 178 -8.64 6.87 3.22
CA ASN A 178 -8.72 6.84 1.77
C ASN A 178 -7.85 7.93 1.15
N HIS A 179 -7.48 7.79 -0.13
CA HIS A 179 -6.51 8.67 -0.78
C HIS A 179 -7.13 9.41 -1.98
N GLN A 180 -7.36 10.72 -1.84
CA GLN A 180 -8.01 11.54 -2.86
C GLN A 180 -7.09 12.57 -3.52
N SER A 181 -6.08 13.08 -2.77
CA SER A 181 -5.36 14.28 -3.15
C SER A 181 -3.97 14.38 -2.49
N PHE A 182 -3.11 15.23 -3.03
CA PHE A 182 -1.89 15.66 -2.33
C PHE A 182 -2.16 16.40 -1.01
N LEU A 183 -3.36 16.95 -0.82
CA LEU A 183 -3.76 17.62 0.42
C LEU A 183 -4.03 16.65 1.57
N ASP A 184 -4.24 15.37 1.29
CA ASP A 184 -4.66 14.38 2.30
C ASP A 184 -3.67 14.30 3.46
N GLY A 185 -2.40 14.06 3.17
CA GLY A 185 -1.35 13.92 4.17
C GLY A 185 -1.21 15.14 5.07
N PRO A 186 -0.95 16.34 4.53
CA PRO A 186 -0.83 17.57 5.30
C PRO A 186 -2.08 17.90 6.12
N VAL A 187 -3.28 17.71 5.56
CA VAL A 187 -4.53 18.03 6.27
C VAL A 187 -4.80 17.03 7.38
N VAL A 188 -4.65 15.73 7.14
CA VAL A 188 -4.79 14.69 8.20
C VAL A 188 -3.78 14.94 9.31
N ALA A 189 -2.50 15.10 8.97
CA ALA A 189 -1.43 15.39 9.94
C ALA A 189 -1.75 16.62 10.80
N SER A 190 -2.27 17.68 10.17
CA SER A 190 -2.66 18.91 10.87
C SER A 190 -3.78 18.73 11.89
N GLN A 191 -4.53 17.64 11.86
CA GLN A 191 -5.61 17.34 12.82
C GLN A 191 -5.14 16.52 14.02
N ILE A 192 -3.95 15.93 13.96
CA ILE A 192 -3.43 15.05 15.00
C ILE A 192 -2.90 15.86 16.18
N PRO A 193 -3.21 15.51 17.44
CA PRO A 193 -2.67 16.18 18.62
C PRO A 193 -1.16 15.86 18.80
N TRP A 194 -0.42 16.78 19.41
CA TRP A 194 1.02 16.67 19.62
C TRP A 194 1.46 15.34 20.22
N ARG A 195 0.73 14.84 21.22
CA ARG A 195 1.05 13.58 21.89
C ARG A 195 1.18 12.38 20.97
N LEU A 196 0.48 12.39 19.82
CA LEU A 196 0.52 11.37 18.78
C LEU A 196 1.42 11.79 17.62
N PHE A 197 1.30 13.04 17.17
CA PHE A 197 2.04 13.58 16.01
C PHE A 197 3.55 13.38 16.14
N LYS A 198 4.10 13.61 17.35
CA LYS A 198 5.54 13.48 17.62
C LYS A 198 6.13 12.08 17.33
N ASP A 199 5.29 11.05 17.29
CA ASP A 199 5.68 9.64 17.07
C ASP A 199 5.01 9.05 15.82
N MET A 200 4.44 9.89 14.93
CA MET A 200 3.89 9.45 13.65
C MET A 200 4.94 9.43 12.56
N PHE A 201 4.78 8.48 11.62
CA PHE A 201 5.60 8.37 10.41
C PHE A 201 4.73 7.92 9.24
N TYR A 202 5.27 8.09 8.03
CA TYR A 202 4.60 7.79 6.78
C TYR A 202 5.49 6.89 5.94
N VAL A 203 4.90 5.98 5.17
CA VAL A 203 5.58 5.23 4.11
C VAL A 203 4.95 5.65 2.79
N GLY A 204 5.77 6.10 1.84
CA GLY A 204 5.25 6.63 0.58
C GLY A 204 6.32 6.81 -0.48
N THR A 205 5.87 7.08 -1.72
CA THR A 205 6.70 7.13 -2.91
C THR A 205 7.82 8.18 -2.83
N SER A 206 9.02 7.76 -3.23
CA SER A 206 10.19 8.64 -3.36
C SER A 206 10.10 9.61 -4.55
N GLU A 207 9.15 9.43 -5.47
CA GLU A 207 9.04 10.24 -6.68
C GLU A 207 8.90 11.74 -6.41
N ILE A 208 8.10 12.11 -5.40
CA ILE A 208 7.87 13.52 -5.04
C ILE A 208 8.98 14.04 -4.14
N PHE A 209 9.51 13.18 -3.24
CA PHE A 209 10.46 13.58 -2.21
C PHE A 209 11.88 13.05 -2.47
N GLY A 210 12.16 12.52 -3.66
CA GLY A 210 13.42 11.84 -3.96
C GLY A 210 14.63 12.75 -4.19
N LYS A 211 14.47 14.07 -4.46
CA LYS A 211 15.57 14.95 -4.85
C LYS A 211 15.51 16.33 -4.15
N GLY A 212 16.70 16.89 -3.88
CA GLY A 212 16.87 18.27 -3.43
C GLY A 212 16.17 18.62 -2.11
N LEU A 213 15.63 19.83 -2.04
CA LEU A 213 14.95 20.39 -0.87
C LEU A 213 13.74 19.54 -0.43
N LEU A 214 13.02 18.96 -1.38
CA LEU A 214 11.85 18.09 -1.08
C LEU A 214 12.26 16.81 -0.36
N ASN A 215 13.44 16.25 -0.66
CA ASN A 215 13.97 15.10 0.08
C ASN A 215 14.30 15.48 1.55
N PHE A 216 14.91 16.64 1.76
CA PHE A 216 15.14 17.14 3.11
C PHE A 216 13.83 17.35 3.88
N LEU A 217 12.82 17.97 3.27
CA LEU A 217 11.51 18.17 3.86
C LEU A 217 10.81 16.84 4.16
N GLY A 218 10.86 15.88 3.24
CA GLY A 218 10.30 14.53 3.45
C GLY A 218 10.91 13.82 4.67
N ARG A 219 12.25 13.85 4.80
CA ARG A 219 12.94 13.25 5.96
C ARG A 219 12.54 13.93 7.27
N THR A 220 12.46 15.25 7.30
CA THR A 220 12.07 15.99 8.50
C THR A 220 10.61 15.77 8.89
N PHE A 221 9.75 15.46 7.91
CA PHE A 221 8.35 15.10 8.10
C PHE A 221 8.16 13.61 8.45
N ARG A 222 9.25 12.82 8.60
CA ARG A 222 9.25 11.37 8.84
C ARG A 222 8.55 10.56 7.76
N LEU A 223 8.66 11.02 6.53
CA LEU A 223 8.31 10.22 5.37
C LEU A 223 9.44 9.26 5.06
N VAL A 224 9.19 7.99 5.17
CA VAL A 224 10.09 6.93 4.73
C VAL A 224 10.00 6.84 3.21
N PRO A 225 11.09 7.16 2.48
CA PRO A 225 11.06 7.25 1.02
C PRO A 225 11.20 5.85 0.39
N VAL A 226 10.20 5.03 0.51
CA VAL A 226 10.12 3.72 -0.13
C VAL A 226 8.92 3.72 -1.04
N ASP A 227 9.12 3.31 -2.29
CA ASP A 227 8.03 3.09 -3.22
C ASP A 227 7.39 1.71 -2.94
N PRO A 228 6.14 1.67 -2.45
CA PRO A 228 5.50 0.39 -2.13
C PRO A 228 5.17 -0.46 -3.36
N ASP A 229 5.17 0.11 -4.56
CA ASP A 229 4.87 -0.64 -5.78
C ASP A 229 6.12 -1.33 -6.34
N SER A 230 7.29 -0.70 -6.20
CA SER A 230 8.58 -1.28 -6.64
C SER A 230 9.39 -1.95 -5.52
N ASN A 231 9.12 -1.64 -4.24
CA ASN A 231 9.86 -2.16 -3.08
C ASN A 231 8.94 -2.48 -1.89
N LEU A 232 7.92 -3.29 -2.14
CA LEU A 232 6.91 -3.61 -1.16
C LEU A 232 7.48 -4.22 0.13
N VAL A 233 8.43 -5.15 0.02
CA VAL A 233 9.08 -5.81 1.17
C VAL A 233 9.75 -4.77 2.06
N THR A 234 10.56 -3.89 1.48
CA THR A 234 11.21 -2.80 2.22
C THR A 234 10.20 -1.85 2.87
N ALA A 235 9.09 -1.54 2.19
CA ALA A 235 8.02 -0.71 2.74
C ALA A 235 7.34 -1.39 3.94
N MET A 236 7.09 -2.68 3.86
CA MET A 236 6.49 -3.48 4.95
C MET A 236 7.45 -3.61 6.13
N ARG A 237 8.74 -3.87 5.89
CA ARG A 237 9.79 -3.88 6.93
C ARG A 237 9.90 -2.53 7.63
N ALA A 238 9.91 -1.44 6.87
CA ALA A 238 9.95 -0.08 7.43
C ALA A 238 8.72 0.24 8.28
N GLY A 239 7.53 -0.14 7.82
CA GLY A 239 6.29 -0.04 8.58
C GLY A 239 6.36 -0.84 9.89
N ALA A 240 6.82 -2.09 9.81
CA ALA A 240 6.98 -2.96 10.98
C ALA A 240 7.98 -2.41 12.00
N LEU A 241 9.16 -1.97 11.53
CA LEU A 241 10.19 -1.40 12.41
C LEU A 241 9.66 -0.19 13.19
N GLY A 242 9.00 0.75 12.50
CA GLY A 242 8.42 1.92 13.15
C GLY A 242 7.36 1.55 14.19
N LEU A 243 6.45 0.61 13.88
CA LEU A 243 5.42 0.13 14.81
C LEU A 243 6.02 -0.60 16.01
N LYS A 244 7.03 -1.46 15.81
CA LYS A 244 7.79 -2.13 16.90
C LYS A 244 8.48 -1.13 17.84
N GLN A 245 8.94 0.01 17.30
CA GLN A 245 9.51 1.11 18.09
C GLN A 245 8.45 1.95 18.83
N GLY A 246 7.17 1.55 18.82
CA GLY A 246 6.07 2.27 19.47
C GLY A 246 5.57 3.50 18.72
N LYS A 247 6.02 3.71 17.46
CA LYS A 247 5.55 4.79 16.59
C LYS A 247 4.23 4.40 15.92
N SER A 248 3.53 5.39 15.36
CA SER A 248 2.26 5.19 14.68
C SER A 248 2.41 5.47 13.17
N LEU A 249 1.90 4.55 12.35
CA LEU A 249 2.01 4.59 10.91
C LEU A 249 0.78 5.24 10.29
N VAL A 250 0.98 6.16 9.33
CA VAL A 250 -0.08 6.57 8.40
C VAL A 250 0.12 5.81 7.10
N LEU A 251 -0.86 5.01 6.72
CA LEU A 251 -0.82 4.17 5.54
C LEU A 251 -2.09 4.33 4.72
N TYR A 252 -1.95 4.75 3.46
CA TYR A 252 -3.03 4.83 2.49
C TYR A 252 -3.22 3.46 1.82
N PRO A 253 -4.27 2.71 2.15
CA PRO A 253 -4.39 1.31 1.73
C PRO A 253 -4.73 1.16 0.24
N GLU A 254 -5.13 2.24 -0.44
CA GLU A 254 -5.36 2.26 -1.88
C GLU A 254 -4.05 2.18 -2.69
N GLY A 255 -2.92 2.58 -2.10
CA GLY A 255 -1.61 2.63 -2.74
C GLY A 255 -1.43 3.81 -3.70
N GLU A 256 -2.49 4.35 -4.27
CA GLU A 256 -2.48 5.52 -5.17
C GLU A 256 -3.71 6.40 -4.95
N ARG A 257 -3.66 7.63 -5.44
CA ARG A 257 -4.78 8.58 -5.35
C ARG A 257 -5.95 8.14 -6.23
N SER A 258 -7.16 8.29 -5.70
CA SER A 258 -8.40 8.02 -6.43
C SER A 258 -8.51 8.85 -7.72
N ILE A 259 -9.09 8.26 -8.75
CA ILE A 259 -9.32 8.92 -10.05
C ILE A 259 -10.62 9.73 -10.02
N ASP A 260 -11.64 9.25 -9.32
CA ASP A 260 -13.00 9.80 -9.26
C ASP A 260 -13.41 10.35 -7.89
N GLY A 261 -12.50 10.26 -6.90
CA GLY A 261 -12.72 10.68 -5.53
C GLY A 261 -13.40 9.64 -4.64
N ALA A 262 -13.85 8.51 -5.17
CA ALA A 262 -14.38 7.42 -4.35
C ALA A 262 -13.25 6.53 -3.81
N PRO A 263 -13.43 5.92 -2.61
CA PRO A 263 -12.48 4.94 -2.11
C PRO A 263 -12.39 3.71 -3.02
N LYS A 264 -11.19 3.35 -3.43
CA LYS A 264 -10.88 2.20 -4.31
C LYS A 264 -10.85 0.87 -3.54
N LYS A 265 -10.35 -0.18 -4.21
CA LYS A 265 -9.94 -1.44 -3.57
C LYS A 265 -8.75 -1.17 -2.65
N PHE A 266 -8.75 -1.77 -1.47
CA PHE A 266 -7.67 -1.64 -0.50
C PHE A 266 -6.68 -2.79 -0.64
N LYS A 267 -5.39 -2.49 -0.53
CA LYS A 267 -4.30 -3.46 -0.44
C LYS A 267 -4.20 -3.99 0.99
N LYS A 268 -3.71 -5.20 1.17
CA LYS A 268 -3.69 -5.91 2.45
C LYS A 268 -2.62 -5.41 3.46
N GLY A 269 -1.72 -4.50 3.08
CA GLY A 269 -0.58 -4.08 3.90
C GLY A 269 -0.92 -3.64 5.31
N ALA A 270 -1.98 -2.84 5.48
CA ALA A 270 -2.44 -2.43 6.82
C ALA A 270 -2.94 -3.63 7.66
N ALA A 271 -3.64 -4.57 7.03
CA ALA A 271 -4.17 -5.76 7.68
C ALA A 271 -3.05 -6.71 8.13
N ILE A 272 -2.05 -6.93 7.29
CA ILE A 272 -0.87 -7.77 7.59
C ILE A 272 -0.09 -7.17 8.77
N LEU A 273 0.25 -5.87 8.71
CA LEU A 273 0.95 -5.20 9.81
C LEU A 273 0.15 -5.25 11.12
N SER A 274 -1.17 -5.03 11.05
CA SER A 274 -2.06 -5.09 12.20
C SER A 274 -2.07 -6.49 12.84
N ALA A 275 -2.25 -7.52 12.03
CA ALA A 275 -2.34 -8.90 12.48
C ALA A 275 -1.04 -9.39 13.13
N HIS A 276 0.11 -9.19 12.45
CA HIS A 276 1.40 -9.68 12.94
C HIS A 276 1.97 -8.90 14.12
N LEU A 277 1.65 -7.61 14.21
CA LEU A 277 2.19 -6.75 15.27
C LEU A 277 1.18 -6.45 16.38
N SER A 278 -0.03 -7.03 16.30
CA SER A 278 -1.12 -6.81 17.25
C SER A 278 -1.44 -5.31 17.46
N VAL A 279 -1.49 -4.55 16.36
CA VAL A 279 -1.64 -3.10 16.36
C VAL A 279 -3.00 -2.72 15.78
N PRO A 280 -3.84 -1.89 16.45
CA PRO A 280 -5.15 -1.49 15.94
C PRO A 280 -5.07 -0.59 14.71
N ILE A 281 -6.07 -0.68 13.83
CA ILE A 281 -6.22 0.20 12.65
C ILE A 281 -7.32 1.22 12.93
N TYR A 282 -7.00 2.51 12.76
CA TYR A 282 -7.97 3.61 12.84
C TYR A 282 -8.37 4.05 11.43
N PRO A 283 -9.59 3.74 10.97
CA PRO A 283 -10.08 4.18 9.68
C PRO A 283 -10.31 5.69 9.65
N VAL A 284 -9.98 6.35 8.54
CA VAL A 284 -10.26 7.77 8.33
C VAL A 284 -10.95 7.95 6.98
N ALA A 285 -12.03 8.69 6.95
CA ALA A 285 -12.68 9.05 5.70
C ALA A 285 -12.40 10.52 5.34
N LEU A 286 -11.99 10.72 4.10
CA LEU A 286 -11.74 12.02 3.48
C LEU A 286 -12.75 12.26 2.37
N ASP A 287 -13.36 13.46 2.33
CA ASP A 287 -14.26 13.87 1.26
C ASP A 287 -14.02 15.32 0.85
N GLY A 288 -14.17 15.60 -0.45
CA GLY A 288 -13.95 16.90 -1.07
C GLY A 288 -12.50 17.21 -1.44
N PHE A 289 -11.56 16.35 -1.12
CA PHE A 289 -10.15 16.55 -1.43
C PHE A 289 -9.85 16.33 -2.92
N HIS A 290 -10.50 15.34 -3.54
CA HIS A 290 -10.48 15.17 -4.99
C HIS A 290 -11.04 16.41 -5.71
N ASP A 291 -12.14 16.96 -5.23
CA ASP A 291 -12.70 18.19 -5.78
C ASP A 291 -11.75 19.37 -5.64
N ALA A 292 -10.99 19.44 -4.55
CA ALA A 292 -10.01 20.48 -4.31
C ALA A 292 -8.77 20.34 -5.21
N TRP A 293 -8.19 19.14 -5.27
CA TRP A 293 -6.96 18.92 -6.06
C TRP A 293 -6.87 17.48 -6.61
N PRO A 294 -7.57 17.18 -7.71
CA PRO A 294 -7.52 15.87 -8.35
C PRO A 294 -6.16 15.57 -8.96
N ARG A 295 -5.94 14.29 -9.26
CA ARG A 295 -4.75 13.82 -10.01
C ARG A 295 -4.66 14.54 -11.37
N GLY A 296 -3.46 14.99 -11.73
CA GLY A 296 -3.21 15.66 -13.02
C GLY A 296 -3.49 17.16 -13.05
N ARG A 297 -4.12 17.75 -12.02
CA ARG A 297 -4.32 19.19 -11.96
C ARG A 297 -3.10 19.91 -11.37
N LYS A 298 -2.67 21.00 -12.01
CA LYS A 298 -1.51 21.78 -11.57
C LYS A 298 -1.73 22.51 -10.24
N PHE A 299 -2.90 23.15 -10.05
CA PHE A 299 -3.21 23.98 -8.90
C PHE A 299 -4.49 23.54 -8.19
N PRO A 300 -4.54 23.66 -6.86
CA PRO A 300 -5.75 23.38 -6.11
C PRO A 300 -6.82 24.45 -6.38
N ARG A 301 -8.08 24.07 -6.18
CA ARG A 301 -9.23 24.98 -6.14
C ARG A 301 -9.91 24.88 -4.77
N LEU A 302 -10.63 25.95 -4.40
CA LEU A 302 -11.37 25.94 -3.15
C LEU A 302 -12.52 24.92 -3.22
N SER A 303 -12.59 24.06 -2.23
CA SER A 303 -13.63 23.06 -2.05
C SER A 303 -13.90 22.87 -0.55
N LYS A 304 -15.07 22.30 -0.21
CA LYS A 304 -15.39 21.97 1.19
C LYS A 304 -14.75 20.64 1.58
N LEU A 305 -13.76 20.68 2.46
CA LEU A 305 -13.06 19.49 2.95
C LEU A 305 -13.72 18.91 4.19
N ARG A 306 -13.78 17.59 4.26
CA ARG A 306 -14.34 16.85 5.40
C ARG A 306 -13.42 15.71 5.78
N VAL A 307 -13.19 15.57 7.10
CA VAL A 307 -12.38 14.49 7.69
C VAL A 307 -13.21 13.85 8.80
N ARG A 308 -13.30 12.52 8.79
CA ARG A 308 -13.93 11.76 9.86
C ARG A 308 -13.01 10.64 10.32
N PHE A 309 -12.67 10.65 11.61
CA PHE A 309 -11.97 9.56 12.27
C PHE A 309 -12.98 8.53 12.76
N GLY A 310 -12.73 7.25 12.51
CA GLY A 310 -13.59 6.14 12.90
C GLY A 310 -13.13 5.45 14.19
N ASP A 311 -13.94 4.50 14.65
CA ASP A 311 -13.60 3.63 15.75
C ASP A 311 -12.48 2.67 15.35
N PRO A 312 -11.61 2.25 16.28
CA PRO A 312 -10.54 1.31 15.98
C PRO A 312 -11.08 -0.03 15.50
N ILE A 313 -10.33 -0.63 14.60
CA ILE A 313 -10.49 -2.03 14.21
C ILE A 313 -9.37 -2.77 14.93
N GLU A 314 -9.76 -3.59 15.90
CA GLU A 314 -8.80 -4.38 16.68
C GLU A 314 -8.14 -5.46 15.81
N PRO A 315 -6.87 -5.77 16.06
CA PRO A 315 -6.17 -6.84 15.36
C PRO A 315 -6.82 -8.20 15.67
N PRO A 316 -6.73 -9.17 14.74
CA PRO A 316 -7.15 -10.53 15.02
C PRO A 316 -6.26 -11.17 16.09
N ALA A 317 -6.72 -12.28 16.69
CA ALA A 317 -5.85 -13.07 17.57
C ALA A 317 -4.64 -13.61 16.77
N ALA A 318 -3.45 -13.56 17.35
CA ALA A 318 -2.18 -13.90 16.68
C ALA A 318 -2.15 -15.30 16.03
N GLU A 319 -2.91 -16.25 16.58
CA GLU A 319 -3.03 -17.62 16.07
C GLU A 319 -3.79 -17.73 14.75
N LYS A 320 -4.39 -16.64 14.27
CA LYS A 320 -5.23 -16.59 13.07
C LYS A 320 -4.59 -15.86 11.89
N ASN A 321 -3.27 -15.70 11.89
CA ASN A 321 -2.58 -15.05 10.78
C ASN A 321 -2.66 -15.90 9.51
N SER A 322 -3.59 -15.57 8.63
CA SER A 322 -3.85 -16.26 7.38
C SER A 322 -4.29 -15.29 6.29
N GLU A 323 -4.15 -15.69 5.05
CA GLU A 323 -4.58 -14.91 3.89
C GLU A 323 -6.07 -14.51 3.99
N GLU A 324 -6.91 -15.42 4.45
CA GLU A 324 -8.33 -15.14 4.66
C GLU A 324 -8.55 -14.08 5.75
N THR A 325 -7.77 -14.12 6.82
CA THR A 325 -7.83 -13.12 7.91
C THR A 325 -7.42 -11.75 7.40
N TYR A 326 -6.35 -11.65 6.59
CA TYR A 326 -5.92 -10.36 6.01
C TYR A 326 -6.98 -9.79 5.07
N LYS A 327 -7.60 -10.65 4.25
CA LYS A 327 -8.67 -10.27 3.35
C LYS A 327 -9.89 -9.75 4.12
N GLN A 328 -10.36 -10.47 5.14
CA GLN A 328 -11.48 -10.07 5.97
C GLN A 328 -11.21 -8.74 6.70
N LEU A 329 -10.01 -8.56 7.25
CA LEU A 329 -9.62 -7.33 7.93
C LEU A 329 -9.53 -6.15 6.94
N THR A 330 -9.03 -6.39 5.73
CA THR A 330 -8.95 -5.39 4.66
C THR A 330 -10.35 -4.96 4.21
N GLU A 331 -11.26 -5.90 3.99
CA GLU A 331 -12.64 -5.60 3.59
C GLU A 331 -13.42 -4.91 4.74
N LYS A 332 -13.18 -5.29 5.99
CA LYS A 332 -13.73 -4.60 7.17
C LYS A 332 -13.26 -3.15 7.22
N LEU A 333 -11.96 -2.90 7.01
CA LEU A 333 -11.40 -1.55 6.95
C LEU A 333 -12.01 -0.74 5.81
N ARG A 334 -12.06 -1.31 4.61
CA ARG A 334 -12.66 -0.67 3.43
C ARG A 334 -14.13 -0.36 3.65
N GLY A 335 -14.90 -1.31 4.19
CA GLY A 335 -16.32 -1.13 4.50
C GLY A 335 -16.55 0.04 5.47
N ARG A 336 -15.73 0.14 6.53
CA ARG A 336 -15.81 1.25 7.50
C ARG A 336 -15.48 2.61 6.87
N VAL A 337 -14.42 2.67 6.06
CA VAL A 337 -14.06 3.92 5.35
C VAL A 337 -15.14 4.32 4.37
N LEU A 338 -15.70 3.38 3.62
CA LEU A 338 -16.75 3.62 2.64
C LEU A 338 -18.06 4.09 3.30
N GLU A 339 -18.47 3.47 4.40
CA GLU A 339 -19.64 3.89 5.22
C GLU A 339 -19.46 5.34 5.72
N MET A 340 -18.32 5.64 6.32
CA MET A 340 -18.02 6.99 6.80
C MET A 340 -17.99 8.03 5.66
N TRP A 341 -17.39 7.67 4.52
CA TRP A 341 -17.32 8.54 3.35
C TRP A 341 -18.69 8.83 2.76
N ARG A 342 -19.57 7.83 2.64
CA ARG A 342 -20.97 8.01 2.22
C ARG A 342 -21.71 8.96 3.16
N GLY A 343 -21.62 8.75 4.46
CA GLY A 343 -22.24 9.63 5.45
C GLY A 343 -21.71 11.07 5.43
N LEU A 344 -20.45 11.32 5.05
CA LEU A 344 -19.94 12.67 4.83
C LEU A 344 -20.60 13.34 3.62
N ARG A 345 -20.88 12.59 2.56
CA ARG A 345 -21.51 13.10 1.31
C ARG A 345 -23.02 13.34 1.49
N GLU A 346 -23.74 12.44 2.12
CA GLU A 346 -25.16 12.56 2.41
C GLU A 346 -25.46 13.80 3.26
N ASN A 347 -24.68 14.00 4.33
CA ASN A 347 -24.78 15.21 5.16
C ASN A 347 -24.43 16.50 4.39
N ALA A 348 -23.73 16.41 3.28
CA ALA A 348 -23.44 17.53 2.41
C ALA A 348 -24.59 17.85 1.45
N GLY A 349 -25.29 16.82 0.96
CA GLY A 349 -26.46 16.92 0.09
C GLY A 349 -27.68 17.47 0.85
N ALA A 350 -27.98 16.89 2.02
CA ALA A 350 -29.07 17.34 2.86
C ALA A 350 -28.96 18.82 3.26
N LYS A 351 -27.74 19.33 3.50
CA LYS A 351 -27.54 20.77 3.78
C LYS A 351 -27.61 21.68 2.56
N ARG A 352 -27.58 21.13 1.35
CA ARG A 352 -27.81 21.92 0.12
C ARG A 352 -29.31 22.09 -0.19
N SER A 353 -30.13 21.10 0.11
CA SER A 353 -31.58 21.19 -0.07
C SER A 353 -32.24 22.16 0.93
N VAL A 354 -31.84 22.15 2.20
CA VAL A 354 -32.35 23.07 3.25
C VAL A 354 -31.85 24.52 3.07
N ALA A 355 -30.81 24.78 2.27
CA ALA A 355 -30.32 26.13 1.99
C ALA A 355 -30.84 26.69 0.64
N ALA A 356 -31.65 25.91 -0.06
CA ALA A 356 -32.26 26.27 -1.34
C ALA A 356 -33.78 26.54 -1.22
N ASP A 357 -34.37 26.23 -0.07
CA ASP A 357 -35.69 26.62 0.39
C ASP A 357 -35.59 27.86 1.30
#